data_537e600a8a397fb269fea1d8395293cf
#
_entry.id   537e600a8a397fb269fea1d8395293cf
#
_cell.length_a   1.000
_cell.length_b   1.000
_cell.length_c   1.000
_cell.angle_alpha   90.00
_cell.angle_beta   90.00
_cell.angle_gamma   90.00
#
_symmetry.space_group_name_H-M   'P 1'
#
loop_
_entity.id
_entity.type
_entity.pdbx_description
1 polymer ?
#
loop_
_entity_poly.entity_id
_entity_poly.type
_entity_poly.pdbx_seq_one_letter_code
_entity_poly.pdbx_strand_id
1 'polypeptide(L)'
;APEGMSTFYALVPVAHMGKLAVDWEEMGPMLEKSILDELERRLIPGLHDRIVTKFHYAPSDFATDLNAHMGSAFSLEPVLTQSAYFRGHNRDDVLDNFYLVGAGTHPGAGIPGVVGSAKATAGLMLEDLA
;
A
#
# COMPACT_ATOMS: atom_id res chain seq x y z
N ALA A 1 -1.10 2.93 21.42
CA ALA A 1 -1.98 2.05 22.21
C ALA A 1 -2.12 2.58 23.64
N PRO A 2 -3.22 2.31 24.34
CA PRO A 2 -3.32 2.62 25.77
C PRO A 2 -2.23 1.91 26.59
N GLU A 3 -2.02 2.39 27.82
CA GLU A 3 -1.03 1.79 28.73
C GLU A 3 -1.31 0.30 28.95
N GLY A 4 -0.27 -0.52 28.88
CA GLY A 4 -0.37 -1.99 28.97
C GLY A 4 -0.88 -2.71 27.72
N MET A 5 -1.15 -1.98 26.62
CA MET A 5 -1.57 -2.53 25.33
C MET A 5 -0.53 -2.29 24.25
N SER A 6 -0.64 -3.05 23.17
CA SER A 6 0.22 -2.90 21.98
C SER A 6 -0.62 -2.88 20.72
N THR A 7 -0.15 -2.17 19.70
CA THR A 7 -0.74 -2.19 18.35
C THR A 7 0.18 -2.99 17.45
N PHE A 8 -0.39 -3.93 16.71
CA PHE A 8 0.32 -4.73 15.72
C PHE A 8 -0.21 -4.45 14.32
N TYR A 9 0.70 -4.49 13.39
CA TYR A 9 0.41 -4.44 11.96
C TYR A 9 1.07 -5.64 11.30
N ALA A 10 0.29 -6.47 10.64
CA ALA A 10 0.76 -7.60 9.84
C ALA A 10 0.44 -7.32 8.37
N LEU A 11 1.45 -7.37 7.52
CA LEU A 11 1.30 -7.21 6.07
C LEU A 11 1.67 -8.51 5.37
N VAL A 12 0.74 -9.00 4.57
CA VAL A 12 0.95 -10.18 3.73
C VAL A 12 0.75 -9.77 2.27
N PRO A 13 1.79 -9.88 1.42
CA PRO A 13 1.66 -9.61 0.01
C PRO A 13 0.70 -10.59 -0.66
N VAL A 14 -0.29 -10.06 -1.36
CA VAL A 14 -1.23 -10.83 -2.17
C VAL A 14 -1.29 -10.25 -3.58
N ALA A 15 -1.70 -11.04 -4.56
CA ALA A 15 -1.91 -10.55 -5.90
C ALA A 15 -3.14 -9.63 -5.97
N HIS A 16 -3.11 -8.61 -6.81
CA HIS A 16 -4.26 -7.74 -7.05
C HIS A 16 -5.42 -8.51 -7.73
N MET A 17 -6.62 -7.95 -7.69
CA MET A 17 -7.86 -8.61 -8.14
C MET A 17 -7.84 -9.05 -9.61
N GLY A 18 -7.04 -8.40 -10.46
CA GLY A 18 -6.88 -8.81 -11.86
C GLY A 18 -6.00 -10.05 -12.06
N LYS A 19 -5.14 -10.40 -11.09
CA LYS A 19 -4.31 -11.62 -11.11
C LYS A 19 -4.88 -12.74 -10.25
N LEU A 20 -5.61 -12.40 -9.20
CA LEU A 20 -6.22 -13.34 -8.26
C LEU A 20 -7.70 -13.01 -8.10
N ALA A 21 -8.52 -13.68 -8.90
CA ALA A 21 -9.98 -13.53 -8.88
C ALA A 21 -10.57 -14.44 -7.79
N VAL A 22 -10.57 -13.95 -6.55
CA VAL A 22 -11.18 -14.63 -5.40
C VAL A 22 -12.21 -13.72 -4.76
N ASP A 23 -13.13 -14.28 -4.01
CA ASP A 23 -14.01 -13.52 -3.14
C ASP A 23 -13.23 -13.09 -1.89
N TRP A 24 -12.97 -11.79 -1.77
CA TRP A 24 -12.22 -11.23 -0.64
C TRP A 24 -13.05 -11.13 0.63
N GLU A 25 -14.39 -11.15 0.54
CA GLU A 25 -15.26 -11.23 1.72
C GLU A 25 -15.12 -12.58 2.42
N GLU A 26 -14.88 -13.65 1.63
CA GLU A 26 -14.62 -15.00 2.17
C GLU A 26 -13.13 -15.22 2.48
N MET A 27 -12.25 -14.83 1.57
CA MET A 27 -10.81 -15.08 1.68
C MET A 27 -10.14 -14.23 2.75
N GLY A 28 -10.56 -12.98 2.94
CA GLY A 28 -10.00 -12.06 3.93
C GLY A 28 -10.01 -12.63 5.34
N PRO A 29 -11.19 -13.04 5.87
CA PRO A 29 -11.28 -13.67 7.20
C PRO A 29 -10.48 -14.97 7.34
N MET A 30 -10.39 -15.77 6.28
CA MET A 30 -9.60 -17.01 6.28
C MET A 30 -8.11 -16.73 6.39
N LEU A 31 -7.60 -15.75 5.63
CA LEU A 31 -6.21 -15.30 5.70
C LEU A 31 -5.90 -14.67 7.05
N GLU A 32 -6.77 -13.80 7.55
CA GLU A 32 -6.63 -13.19 8.87
C GLU A 32 -6.46 -14.26 9.94
N LYS A 33 -7.35 -15.26 9.96
CA LYS A 33 -7.26 -16.38 10.90
C LYS A 33 -5.94 -17.12 10.76
N SER A 34 -5.54 -17.46 9.54
CA SER A 34 -4.30 -18.19 9.28
C SER A 34 -3.07 -17.41 9.75
N ILE A 35 -3.05 -16.09 9.54
CA ILE A 35 -1.97 -15.21 9.99
C ILE A 35 -1.91 -15.17 11.52
N LEU A 36 -3.05 -15.02 12.18
CA LEU A 36 -3.11 -14.98 13.64
C LEU A 36 -2.69 -16.30 14.26
N ASP A 37 -3.14 -17.44 13.71
CA ASP A 37 -2.73 -18.77 14.15
C ASP A 37 -1.19 -18.96 14.03
N GLU A 38 -0.62 -18.47 12.94
CA GLU A 38 0.83 -18.56 12.69
C GLU A 38 1.63 -17.63 13.62
N LEU A 39 1.13 -16.43 13.87
CA LEU A 39 1.72 -15.49 14.83
C LEU A 39 1.68 -16.04 16.24
N GLU A 40 0.55 -16.63 16.67
CA GLU A 40 0.42 -17.25 17.97
C GLU A 40 1.41 -18.40 18.12
N ARG A 41 1.47 -19.27 17.12
CA ARG A 41 2.34 -20.44 17.14
C ARG A 41 3.83 -20.09 17.20
N ARG A 42 4.29 -19.02 16.50
CA ARG A 42 5.71 -18.71 16.34
C ARG A 42 6.23 -17.60 17.23
N LEU A 43 5.43 -16.59 17.49
CA LEU A 43 5.93 -15.33 18.04
C LEU A 43 5.26 -14.92 19.35
N ILE A 44 3.94 -15.06 19.46
CA ILE A 44 3.16 -14.49 20.56
C ILE A 44 2.21 -15.54 21.14
N PRO A 45 2.68 -16.48 21.96
CA PRO A 45 1.82 -17.47 22.56
C PRO A 45 0.66 -16.83 23.36
N GLY A 46 -0.57 -17.32 23.15
CA GLY A 46 -1.80 -16.77 23.75
C GLY A 46 -2.26 -15.46 23.11
N LEU A 47 -1.92 -15.25 21.84
CA LEU A 47 -2.31 -14.04 21.10
C LEU A 47 -3.83 -13.92 20.99
N HIS A 48 -4.52 -14.99 20.63
CA HIS A 48 -5.98 -14.98 20.44
C HIS A 48 -6.74 -14.49 21.68
N ASP A 49 -6.31 -14.88 22.87
CA ASP A 49 -6.93 -14.49 24.14
C ASP A 49 -6.67 -13.03 24.52
N ARG A 50 -5.72 -12.36 23.87
CA ARG A 50 -5.29 -11.00 24.17
C ARG A 50 -5.75 -9.97 23.16
N ILE A 51 -6.38 -10.39 22.07
CA ILE A 51 -6.89 -9.48 21.04
C ILE A 51 -8.12 -8.75 21.58
N VAL A 52 -8.01 -7.44 21.72
CA VAL A 52 -9.12 -6.56 22.11
C VAL A 52 -9.94 -6.13 20.90
N THR A 53 -9.26 -5.82 19.80
CA THR A 53 -9.89 -5.47 18.52
C THR A 53 -8.97 -5.85 17.37
N LYS A 54 -9.55 -6.16 16.23
CA LYS A 54 -8.83 -6.46 15.00
C LYS A 54 -9.68 -6.11 13.79
N PHE A 55 -9.04 -5.85 12.69
CA PHE A 55 -9.64 -5.76 11.36
C PHE A 55 -8.58 -6.12 10.32
N HIS A 56 -9.02 -6.48 9.15
CA HIS A 56 -8.15 -6.63 7.98
C HIS A 56 -8.57 -5.67 6.88
N TYR A 57 -7.67 -5.45 5.94
CA TYR A 57 -7.88 -4.62 4.78
C TYR A 57 -7.39 -5.39 3.56
N ALA A 58 -8.34 -5.82 2.74
CA ALA A 58 -8.11 -6.69 1.58
C ALA A 58 -8.01 -5.87 0.28
N PRO A 59 -7.62 -6.44 -0.86
CA PRO A 59 -7.63 -5.76 -2.14
C PRO A 59 -8.98 -5.13 -2.52
N SER A 60 -10.10 -5.75 -2.17
CA SER A 60 -11.45 -5.19 -2.36
C SER A 60 -11.64 -3.86 -1.62
N ASP A 61 -11.13 -3.76 -0.39
CA ASP A 61 -11.25 -2.55 0.44
C ASP A 61 -10.39 -1.42 -0.15
N PHE A 62 -9.16 -1.74 -0.61
CA PHE A 62 -8.31 -0.77 -1.32
C PHE A 62 -8.99 -0.24 -2.60
N ALA A 63 -9.69 -1.10 -3.34
CA ALA A 63 -10.42 -0.68 -4.54
C ALA A 63 -11.60 0.23 -4.18
N THR A 64 -12.36 -0.12 -3.15
CA THR A 64 -13.59 0.58 -2.77
C THR A 64 -13.31 1.90 -2.06
N ASP A 65 -12.46 1.88 -1.05
CA ASP A 65 -12.25 3.04 -0.17
C ASP A 65 -11.23 4.03 -0.72
N LEU A 66 -10.22 3.53 -1.44
CA LEU A 66 -9.10 4.32 -1.93
C LEU A 66 -9.07 4.44 -3.47
N ASN A 67 -10.07 3.90 -4.15
CA ASN A 67 -10.14 3.87 -5.61
C ASN A 67 -8.85 3.29 -6.25
N ALA A 68 -8.20 2.35 -5.57
CA ALA A 68 -6.99 1.72 -6.05
C ALA A 68 -7.31 0.77 -7.20
N HIS A 69 -6.66 0.95 -8.34
CA HIS A 69 -6.88 0.12 -9.53
C HIS A 69 -6.69 -1.37 -9.20
N MET A 70 -7.74 -2.16 -9.37
CA MET A 70 -7.77 -3.59 -9.02
C MET A 70 -7.31 -3.93 -7.58
N GLY A 71 -7.46 -3.00 -6.64
CA GLY A 71 -7.04 -3.18 -5.26
C GLY A 71 -5.53 -3.17 -5.04
N SER A 72 -4.77 -2.55 -5.94
CA SER A 72 -3.30 -2.44 -5.84
C SER A 72 -2.91 -1.39 -4.80
N ALA A 73 -2.67 -1.81 -3.56
CA ALA A 73 -2.40 -0.93 -2.43
C ALA A 73 -1.21 0.03 -2.63
N PHE A 74 -0.18 -0.40 -3.35
CA PHE A 74 1.08 0.34 -3.54
C PHE A 74 1.33 0.77 -4.98
N SER A 75 0.27 0.81 -5.81
CA SER A 75 0.34 1.13 -7.23
C SER A 75 1.15 0.11 -8.03
N LEU A 76 2.13 0.53 -8.83
CA LEU A 76 2.93 -0.35 -9.69
C LEU A 76 3.77 -1.35 -8.87
N GLU A 77 3.88 -2.57 -9.39
CA GLU A 77 4.72 -3.62 -8.82
C GLU A 77 6.19 -3.17 -8.74
N PRO A 78 6.90 -3.42 -7.63
CA PRO A 78 8.27 -2.94 -7.44
C PRO A 78 9.31 -3.83 -8.15
N VAL A 79 9.10 -4.12 -9.43
CA VAL A 79 10.10 -4.74 -10.29
C VAL A 79 11.10 -3.69 -10.79
N LEU A 80 12.30 -4.11 -11.14
CA LEU A 80 13.39 -3.19 -11.51
C LEU A 80 12.98 -2.17 -12.59
N THR A 81 12.27 -2.62 -13.62
CA THR A 81 11.81 -1.80 -14.75
C THR A 81 10.65 -0.86 -14.44
N GLN A 82 10.10 -0.90 -13.22
CA GLN A 82 9.00 -0.08 -12.74
C GLN A 82 9.31 0.58 -11.39
N SER A 83 10.58 0.67 -11.04
CA SER A 83 11.01 1.20 -9.73
C SER A 83 11.97 2.37 -9.90
N ALA A 84 12.01 3.24 -8.91
CA ALA A 84 12.91 4.39 -8.84
C ALA A 84 12.89 5.21 -10.14
N TYR A 85 13.99 5.24 -10.86
CA TYR A 85 14.12 6.01 -12.12
C TYR A 85 13.13 5.59 -13.21
N PHE A 86 12.79 4.30 -13.29
CA PHE A 86 11.88 3.76 -14.30
C PHE A 86 10.39 3.90 -13.94
N ARG A 87 10.08 4.47 -12.79
CA ARG A 87 8.70 4.78 -12.42
C ARG A 87 8.22 6.02 -13.17
N GLY A 88 6.92 6.15 -13.35
CA GLY A 88 6.34 7.31 -14.04
C GLY A 88 6.89 8.64 -13.53
N HIS A 89 7.21 9.55 -14.44
CA HIS A 89 7.77 10.84 -14.11
C HIS A 89 6.75 11.74 -13.39
N ASN A 90 7.25 12.72 -12.64
CA ASN A 90 6.42 13.66 -11.90
C ASN A 90 5.88 14.81 -12.76
N ARG A 91 6.47 15.04 -13.95
CA ARG A 91 5.97 15.96 -14.98
C ARG A 91 5.57 15.13 -16.18
N ASP A 92 4.43 15.40 -16.79
CA ASP A 92 4.01 14.74 -18.02
C ASP A 92 4.78 15.31 -19.23
N ASP A 93 5.14 14.45 -20.17
CA ASP A 93 5.92 14.84 -21.36
C ASP A 93 5.04 15.34 -22.52
N VAL A 94 3.72 15.21 -22.42
CA VAL A 94 2.77 15.51 -23.50
C VAL A 94 1.81 16.62 -23.12
N LEU A 95 1.36 16.62 -21.86
CA LEU A 95 0.39 17.58 -21.36
C LEU A 95 1.09 18.69 -20.56
N ASP A 96 0.97 19.92 -21.04
CA ASP A 96 1.49 21.09 -20.35
C ASP A 96 0.77 21.30 -19.00
N ASN A 97 1.52 21.69 -17.98
CA ASN A 97 1.02 21.95 -16.63
C ASN A 97 0.34 20.74 -15.97
N PHE A 98 0.67 19.54 -16.41
CA PHE A 98 0.17 18.30 -15.82
C PHE A 98 1.27 17.60 -15.01
N TYR A 99 1.01 17.40 -13.72
CA TYR A 99 1.95 16.82 -12.77
C TYR A 99 1.36 15.64 -12.05
N LEU A 100 2.20 14.67 -11.75
CA LEU A 100 1.84 13.46 -11.02
C LEU A 100 2.63 13.38 -9.71
N VAL A 101 1.98 12.92 -8.65
CA VAL A 101 2.59 12.78 -7.34
C VAL A 101 2.04 11.54 -6.62
N GLY A 102 2.87 10.88 -5.83
CA GLY A 102 2.45 9.77 -4.97
C GLY A 102 3.15 8.46 -5.26
N ALA A 103 2.56 7.37 -4.79
CA ALA A 103 3.16 6.03 -4.84
C ALA A 103 3.38 5.51 -6.27
N GLY A 104 2.58 5.95 -7.24
CA GLY A 104 2.67 5.55 -8.64
C GLY A 104 3.77 6.25 -9.45
N THR A 105 4.39 7.30 -8.90
CA THR A 105 5.39 8.12 -9.57
C THR A 105 6.77 7.98 -8.93
N HIS A 106 7.78 8.55 -9.59
CA HIS A 106 9.14 8.63 -9.03
C HIS A 106 9.13 9.37 -7.67
N PRO A 107 9.87 8.91 -6.65
CA PRO A 107 10.72 7.72 -6.61
C PRO A 107 9.97 6.41 -6.27
N GLY A 108 8.72 6.44 -5.84
CA GLY A 108 7.93 5.24 -5.63
C GLY A 108 7.11 5.20 -4.34
N ALA A 109 6.68 3.99 -3.97
CA ALA A 109 5.82 3.74 -2.83
C ALA A 109 6.53 3.83 -1.47
N GLY A 110 5.73 3.82 -0.41
CA GLY A 110 6.17 3.98 0.97
C GLY A 110 6.22 5.44 1.41
N ILE A 111 6.10 5.71 2.70
CA ILE A 111 6.03 7.09 3.24
C ILE A 111 7.21 7.95 2.76
N PRO A 112 8.48 7.51 2.86
CA PRO A 112 9.60 8.30 2.36
C PRO A 112 9.53 8.54 0.85
N GLY A 113 9.11 7.53 0.07
CA GLY A 113 8.96 7.64 -1.38
C GLY A 113 7.89 8.65 -1.77
N VAL A 114 6.72 8.58 -1.14
CA VAL A 114 5.60 9.49 -1.43
C VAL A 114 5.93 10.94 -1.05
N VAL A 115 6.58 11.17 0.09
CA VAL A 115 7.05 12.51 0.49
C VAL A 115 8.14 13.00 -0.47
N GLY A 116 9.06 12.13 -0.89
CA GLY A 116 10.06 12.44 -1.91
C GLY A 116 9.43 12.83 -3.26
N SER A 117 8.39 12.10 -3.68
CA SER A 117 7.60 12.42 -4.88
C SER A 117 6.96 13.80 -4.78
N ALA A 118 6.36 14.14 -3.65
CA ALA A 118 5.76 15.46 -3.43
C ALA A 118 6.81 16.58 -3.54
N LYS A 119 7.99 16.38 -2.95
CA LYS A 119 9.10 17.35 -3.03
C LYS A 119 9.59 17.54 -4.47
N ALA A 120 9.76 16.44 -5.20
CA ALA A 120 10.18 16.48 -6.61
C ALA A 120 9.14 17.23 -7.47
N THR A 121 7.86 16.86 -7.33
CA THR A 121 6.77 17.52 -8.07
C THR A 121 6.69 19.02 -7.77
N ALA A 122 6.75 19.42 -6.51
CA ALA A 122 6.75 20.83 -6.13
C ALA A 122 7.94 21.59 -6.71
N GLY A 123 9.13 20.98 -6.74
CA GLY A 123 10.31 21.58 -7.38
C GLY A 123 10.09 21.84 -8.87
N LEU A 124 9.59 20.86 -9.62
CA LEU A 124 9.28 20.98 -11.03
C LEU A 124 8.22 22.06 -11.30
N MET A 125 7.17 22.13 -10.50
CA MET A 125 6.15 23.17 -10.63
C MET A 125 6.72 24.58 -10.41
N LEU A 126 7.62 24.75 -9.44
CA LEU A 126 8.25 26.03 -9.17
C LEU A 126 9.22 26.44 -10.30
N GLU A 127 9.93 25.50 -10.90
CA GLU A 127 10.77 25.73 -12.08
C GLU A 127 9.94 26.21 -13.28
N ASP A 128 8.77 25.62 -13.50
CA ASP A 128 7.90 25.95 -14.63
C ASP A 128 7.15 27.29 -14.45
N LEU A 129 7.04 27.77 -13.22
CA LEU A 129 6.40 29.05 -12.89
C LEU A 129 7.40 30.23 -12.83
N ALA A 130 8.70 29.96 -12.89
CA ALA A 130 9.75 30.98 -12.80
C ALA A 130 10.04 31.63 -14.15
#